data_c942c38950b23c2c7b640326072b3f8d
#
_entry.id   c942c38950b23c2c7b640326072b3f8d
#
_cell.length_a   1.000
_cell.length_b   1.000
_cell.length_c   1.000
_cell.angle_alpha   90.00
_cell.angle_beta   90.00
_cell.angle_gamma   90.00
#
_symmetry.space_group_name_H-M   'P 1'
#
loop_
_entity.id
_entity.type
_entity.pdbx_description
1 polymer ?
#
loop_
_entity_poly.entity_id
_entity_poly.type
_entity_poly.pdbx_seq_one_letter_code
_entity_poly.pdbx_strand_id
1 'polypeptide(L)'
;MSQQMPTYTYPRPSVATDVVTLRVHEGRIEVLLIERAETPKGWALPGGFLRVGGPRIELAAAKGATHPKVDASLEACARRELKEEAGVDPRKLHQFGAYGNADRDPRGRYVSVAYWTFVHNERCRPKAGSDARSFEWRSIDKAKGLAFDHDDIVKDAHRHIRRRRYEIDLFLDLMPAVFTYPMFKDAYALFWEGERKVDRSNLHRKVASEWAAAETDTPLASPGPKAAGAPAKRYDLEQVRRLMGAKP
;
A
#
# COMPACT_ATOMS: atom_id res chain seq x y z
N MET A 1 3.70 -18.37 -41.28
CA MET A 1 2.82 -19.27 -40.53
C MET A 1 2.03 -18.43 -39.53
N SER A 2 0.70 -18.36 -39.66
CA SER A 2 -0.15 -17.64 -38.70
C SER A 2 -0.17 -18.44 -37.41
N GLN A 3 0.47 -17.96 -36.35
CA GLN A 3 0.34 -18.54 -35.02
C GLN A 3 -1.13 -18.40 -34.59
N GLN A 4 -1.80 -19.51 -34.49
CA GLN A 4 -3.17 -19.60 -34.04
C GLN A 4 -3.22 -19.21 -32.55
N MET A 5 -4.07 -18.23 -32.20
CA MET A 5 -4.30 -17.87 -30.80
C MET A 5 -4.80 -19.09 -30.03
N PRO A 6 -4.31 -19.35 -28.81
CA PRO A 6 -4.79 -20.49 -28.04
C PRO A 6 -6.31 -20.33 -27.81
N THR A 7 -7.05 -21.34 -28.21
CA THR A 7 -8.49 -21.45 -27.96
C THR A 7 -8.70 -22.24 -26.67
N TYR A 8 -9.50 -21.73 -25.77
CA TYR A 8 -9.82 -22.38 -24.50
C TYR A 8 -11.24 -22.92 -24.52
N THR A 9 -11.43 -24.11 -24.01
CA THR A 9 -12.77 -24.77 -23.92
C THR A 9 -13.71 -23.97 -23.00
N TYR A 10 -13.16 -23.32 -21.98
CA TYR A 10 -13.92 -22.49 -21.05
C TYR A 10 -13.39 -21.04 -21.00
N PRO A 11 -14.29 -20.04 -20.86
CA PRO A 11 -13.90 -18.67 -20.64
C PRO A 11 -12.98 -18.53 -19.44
N ARG A 12 -11.93 -17.70 -19.55
CA ARG A 12 -10.99 -17.44 -18.47
C ARG A 12 -11.20 -16.03 -17.93
N PRO A 13 -11.26 -15.84 -16.61
CA PRO A 13 -11.24 -14.51 -16.04
C PRO A 13 -9.86 -13.86 -16.25
N SER A 14 -9.84 -12.55 -16.46
CA SER A 14 -8.59 -11.80 -16.35
C SER A 14 -8.25 -11.57 -14.87
N VAL A 15 -6.96 -11.58 -14.56
CA VAL A 15 -6.47 -11.34 -13.21
C VAL A 15 -5.94 -9.92 -13.12
N ALA A 16 -6.33 -9.22 -12.06
CA ALA A 16 -5.88 -7.88 -11.72
C ALA A 16 -5.34 -7.82 -10.28
N THR A 17 -4.75 -6.70 -9.93
CA THR A 17 -4.38 -6.38 -8.55
C THR A 17 -4.87 -4.99 -8.21
N ASP A 18 -5.34 -4.78 -6.97
CA ASP A 18 -5.70 -3.48 -6.41
C ASP A 18 -4.89 -3.23 -5.14
N VAL A 19 -4.44 -1.99 -4.91
CA VAL A 19 -3.55 -1.66 -3.79
C VAL A 19 -4.15 -0.57 -2.90
N VAL A 20 -4.47 -0.93 -1.67
CA VAL A 20 -4.86 0.02 -0.61
C VAL A 20 -3.60 0.60 0.02
N THR A 21 -3.18 1.77 -0.47
CA THR A 21 -2.01 2.48 0.05
C THR A 21 -2.46 3.47 1.11
N LEU A 22 -1.97 3.29 2.33
CA LEU A 22 -2.37 4.07 3.49
C LEU A 22 -1.21 4.90 4.05
N ARG A 23 -1.54 6.10 4.52
CA ARG A 23 -0.64 6.94 5.32
C ARG A 23 -1.35 7.49 6.54
N VAL A 24 -0.57 7.99 7.49
CA VAL A 24 -1.08 8.85 8.56
C VAL A 24 -0.67 10.29 8.27
N HIS A 25 -1.64 11.17 8.20
CA HIS A 25 -1.42 12.60 7.99
C HIS A 25 -2.39 13.40 8.85
N GLU A 26 -1.87 14.40 9.58
CA GLU A 26 -2.66 15.26 10.48
C GLU A 26 -3.62 14.49 11.42
N GLY A 27 -3.12 13.39 12.00
CA GLY A 27 -3.90 12.57 12.93
C GLY A 27 -5.03 11.76 12.28
N ARG A 28 -4.99 11.53 10.98
CA ARG A 28 -5.99 10.76 10.23
C ARG A 28 -5.33 9.68 9.41
N ILE A 29 -6.05 8.57 9.22
CA ILE A 29 -5.68 7.54 8.24
C ILE A 29 -6.23 7.99 6.89
N GLU A 30 -5.36 8.10 5.90
CA GLU A 30 -5.72 8.44 4.53
C GLU A 30 -5.36 7.32 3.57
N VAL A 31 -6.20 7.13 2.55
CA VAL A 31 -5.99 6.20 1.44
C VAL A 31 -5.68 6.96 0.16
N LEU A 32 -4.73 6.45 -0.60
CA LEU A 32 -4.38 6.97 -1.93
C LEU A 32 -5.41 6.48 -2.95
N LEU A 33 -5.98 7.41 -3.68
CA LEU A 33 -6.92 7.16 -4.77
C LEU A 33 -6.39 7.80 -6.06
N ILE A 34 -6.74 7.21 -7.19
CA ILE A 34 -6.51 7.74 -8.53
C ILE A 34 -7.83 8.07 -9.21
N GLU A 35 -7.83 9.11 -10.04
CA GLU A 35 -8.97 9.46 -10.87
C GLU A 35 -8.89 8.72 -12.22
N ARG A 36 -9.87 7.89 -12.50
CA ARG A 36 -9.94 7.09 -13.72
C ARG A 36 -10.38 7.94 -14.91
N ALA A 37 -9.65 7.83 -16.02
CA ALA A 37 -10.02 8.43 -17.29
C ALA A 37 -11.11 7.61 -18.02
N GLU A 38 -11.10 6.29 -17.84
CA GLU A 38 -11.95 5.33 -18.56
C GLU A 38 -13.13 4.83 -17.70
N THR A 39 -14.11 4.23 -18.37
CA THR A 39 -15.29 3.64 -17.73
C THR A 39 -14.94 2.37 -16.95
N PRO A 40 -15.46 2.21 -15.71
CA PRO A 40 -16.21 3.19 -14.96
C PRO A 40 -15.34 4.37 -14.53
N LYS A 41 -15.83 5.59 -14.76
CA LYS A 41 -15.18 6.84 -14.33
C LYS A 41 -15.33 7.04 -12.83
N GLY A 42 -14.43 7.79 -12.24
CA GLY A 42 -14.46 8.13 -10.82
C GLY A 42 -13.17 7.78 -10.10
N TRP A 43 -13.21 7.89 -8.81
CA TRP A 43 -12.07 7.56 -7.96
C TRP A 43 -11.96 6.06 -7.74
N ALA A 44 -10.74 5.55 -7.77
CA ALA A 44 -10.44 4.13 -7.61
C ALA A 44 -9.15 3.91 -6.82
N LEU A 45 -8.92 2.69 -6.38
CA LEU A 45 -7.62 2.25 -5.91
C LEU A 45 -6.65 2.16 -7.09
N PRO A 46 -5.35 2.44 -6.91
CA PRO A 46 -4.32 2.07 -7.87
C PRO A 46 -4.34 0.56 -8.11
N GLY A 47 -4.27 0.17 -9.39
CA GLY A 47 -4.30 -1.24 -9.75
C GLY A 47 -4.52 -1.49 -11.24
N GLY A 48 -4.26 -2.70 -11.66
CA GLY A 48 -4.40 -3.07 -13.06
C GLY A 48 -4.16 -4.55 -13.33
N PHE A 49 -4.06 -4.89 -14.60
CA PHE A 49 -4.00 -6.27 -15.04
C PHE A 49 -2.61 -6.88 -14.94
N LEU A 50 -2.59 -8.15 -14.54
CA LEU A 50 -1.38 -8.97 -14.60
C LEU A 50 -0.89 -9.07 -16.04
N ARG A 51 0.34 -8.65 -16.29
CA ARG A 51 1.02 -8.81 -17.57
C ARG A 51 1.48 -10.25 -17.72
N VAL A 52 0.78 -10.99 -18.56
CA VAL A 52 1.08 -12.41 -18.82
C VAL A 52 1.89 -12.58 -20.11
N GLY A 53 2.82 -13.54 -20.13
CA GLY A 53 3.52 -13.97 -21.32
C GLY A 53 2.58 -14.65 -22.32
N GLY A 54 3.04 -14.80 -23.53
CA GLY A 54 2.30 -15.53 -24.57
C GLY A 54 2.99 -15.47 -25.91
N PRO A 55 2.47 -16.20 -26.91
CA PRO A 55 3.09 -16.34 -28.24
C PRO A 55 3.36 -15.01 -28.94
N ARG A 56 2.53 -13.99 -28.71
CA ARG A 56 2.75 -12.63 -29.25
C ARG A 56 3.98 -11.96 -28.65
N ILE A 57 4.28 -12.23 -27.39
CA ILE A 57 5.44 -11.68 -26.69
C ILE A 57 6.71 -12.33 -27.21
N GLU A 58 6.73 -13.66 -27.34
CA GLU A 58 7.86 -14.39 -27.91
C GLU A 58 8.16 -13.98 -29.36
N LEU A 59 7.09 -13.80 -30.17
CA LEU A 59 7.22 -13.33 -31.55
C LEU A 59 7.75 -11.90 -31.65
N ALA A 60 7.37 -11.02 -30.73
CA ALA A 60 7.86 -9.64 -30.67
C ALA A 60 9.34 -9.60 -30.29
N ALA A 61 9.82 -10.48 -29.35
CA ALA A 61 11.24 -10.65 -29.02
C ALA A 61 12.07 -11.09 -30.20
N ALA A 62 11.61 -12.10 -30.88
CA ALA A 62 12.30 -12.61 -32.07
C ALA A 62 12.47 -11.54 -33.15
N LYS A 63 11.65 -10.49 -33.13
CA LYS A 63 11.73 -9.33 -34.03
C LYS A 63 12.47 -8.12 -33.46
N GLY A 64 13.14 -8.27 -32.30
CA GLY A 64 13.87 -7.17 -31.65
C GLY A 64 13.00 -6.08 -31.03
N ALA A 65 11.69 -6.29 -30.93
CA ALA A 65 10.81 -5.36 -30.24
C ALA A 65 10.97 -5.48 -28.70
N THR A 66 10.96 -4.36 -28.00
CA THR A 66 10.94 -4.34 -26.52
C THR A 66 9.67 -5.03 -26.03
N HIS A 67 9.81 -6.10 -25.29
CA HIS A 67 8.68 -6.81 -24.70
C HIS A 67 7.94 -5.97 -23.69
N PRO A 68 6.60 -6.01 -23.66
CA PRO A 68 5.92 -5.73 -22.41
C PRO A 68 6.47 -6.70 -21.36
N LYS A 69 7.11 -6.18 -20.32
CA LYS A 69 7.66 -7.01 -19.25
C LYS A 69 6.52 -7.85 -18.66
N VAL A 70 6.74 -9.15 -18.57
CA VAL A 70 5.83 -10.06 -17.88
C VAL A 70 6.00 -9.81 -16.38
N ASP A 71 4.89 -9.74 -15.65
CA ASP A 71 4.96 -9.64 -14.21
C ASP A 71 5.37 -10.99 -13.62
N ALA A 72 6.44 -11.01 -12.82
CA ALA A 72 6.97 -12.24 -12.23
C ALA A 72 6.02 -12.83 -11.17
N SER A 73 5.15 -12.03 -10.59
CA SER A 73 4.18 -12.41 -9.57
C SER A 73 3.03 -11.39 -9.49
N LEU A 74 1.97 -11.73 -8.75
CA LEU A 74 0.89 -10.79 -8.43
C LEU A 74 1.41 -9.59 -7.62
N GLU A 75 2.37 -9.80 -6.71
CA GLU A 75 3.01 -8.69 -5.99
C GLU A 75 3.80 -7.78 -6.94
N ALA A 76 4.50 -8.35 -7.92
CA ALA A 76 5.22 -7.56 -8.93
C ALA A 76 4.24 -6.73 -9.78
N CYS A 77 3.09 -7.29 -10.14
CA CYS A 77 2.00 -6.57 -10.80
C CYS A 77 1.50 -5.40 -9.93
N ALA A 78 1.14 -5.66 -8.69
CA ALA A 78 0.64 -4.65 -7.75
C ALA A 78 1.65 -3.50 -7.55
N ARG A 79 2.93 -3.83 -7.40
CA ARG A 79 4.02 -2.86 -7.25
C ARG A 79 4.21 -2.02 -8.52
N ARG A 80 4.16 -2.65 -9.68
CA ARG A 80 4.28 -1.96 -10.97
C ARG A 80 3.13 -1.00 -11.19
N GLU A 81 1.88 -1.45 -10.99
CA GLU A 81 0.69 -0.59 -11.18
C GLU A 81 0.72 0.61 -10.23
N LEU A 82 1.00 0.39 -8.94
CA LEU A 82 1.12 1.47 -7.97
C LEU A 82 2.21 2.49 -8.36
N LYS A 83 3.32 2.02 -8.93
CA LYS A 83 4.40 2.89 -9.40
C LYS A 83 4.03 3.62 -10.69
N GLU A 84 3.39 2.94 -11.64
CA GLU A 84 3.00 3.52 -12.93
C GLU A 84 1.86 4.55 -12.77
N GLU A 85 0.84 4.26 -11.95
CA GLU A 85 -0.33 5.13 -11.79
C GLU A 85 -0.14 6.25 -10.76
N ALA A 86 0.61 5.99 -9.70
CA ALA A 86 0.74 6.93 -8.59
C ALA A 86 2.18 7.32 -8.24
N GLY A 87 3.19 6.75 -8.92
CA GLY A 87 4.60 7.04 -8.65
C GLY A 87 5.09 6.57 -7.27
N VAL A 88 4.38 5.65 -6.64
CA VAL A 88 4.68 5.13 -5.30
C VAL A 88 5.36 3.77 -5.40
N ASP A 89 6.49 3.62 -4.72
CA ASP A 89 7.20 2.34 -4.60
C ASP A 89 7.28 1.95 -3.10
N PRO A 90 6.34 1.11 -2.62
CA PRO A 90 6.26 0.76 -1.22
C PRO A 90 7.37 -0.22 -0.84
N ARG A 91 7.79 -0.20 0.42
CA ARG A 91 8.75 -1.16 0.93
C ARG A 91 8.19 -2.60 0.93
N LYS A 92 6.96 -2.76 1.37
CA LYS A 92 6.28 -4.06 1.50
C LYS A 92 4.82 -3.97 1.06
N LEU A 93 4.37 -4.99 0.40
CA LEU A 93 2.97 -5.21 0.06
C LEU A 93 2.43 -6.41 0.83
N HIS A 94 1.23 -6.29 1.37
CA HIS A 94 0.58 -7.35 2.13
C HIS A 94 -0.69 -7.79 1.41
N GLN A 95 -0.66 -8.99 0.84
CA GLN A 95 -1.87 -9.59 0.25
C GLN A 95 -2.89 -9.89 1.36
N PHE A 96 -4.16 -9.59 1.13
CA PHE A 96 -5.20 -9.81 2.14
C PHE A 96 -6.51 -10.40 1.63
N GLY A 97 -6.78 -10.35 0.34
CA GLY A 97 -8.03 -10.88 -0.20
C GLY A 97 -8.02 -11.06 -1.71
N ALA A 98 -9.05 -11.72 -2.20
CA ALA A 98 -9.35 -11.83 -3.62
C ALA A 98 -10.83 -11.50 -3.83
N TYR A 99 -11.12 -10.70 -4.87
CA TYR A 99 -12.44 -10.16 -5.18
C TYR A 99 -12.83 -10.62 -6.58
N GLY A 100 -13.89 -11.39 -6.68
CA GLY A 100 -14.27 -12.04 -7.94
C GLY A 100 -15.77 -12.17 -8.13
N ASN A 101 -16.60 -11.31 -7.53
CA ASN A 101 -18.03 -11.28 -7.77
C ASN A 101 -18.32 -11.09 -9.26
N ALA A 102 -19.40 -11.68 -9.74
CA ALA A 102 -19.71 -11.70 -11.17
C ALA A 102 -19.92 -10.30 -11.76
N ASP A 103 -20.43 -9.42 -10.96
CA ASP A 103 -20.84 -8.04 -11.27
C ASP A 103 -19.84 -6.97 -10.81
N ARG A 104 -18.67 -7.37 -10.27
CA ARG A 104 -17.69 -6.41 -9.78
C ARG A 104 -17.17 -5.44 -10.84
N ASP A 105 -17.12 -5.87 -12.08
CA ASP A 105 -16.63 -5.07 -13.21
C ASP A 105 -17.56 -5.25 -14.41
N PRO A 106 -18.21 -4.18 -14.89
CA PRO A 106 -19.15 -4.24 -16.01
C PRO A 106 -18.51 -4.62 -17.36
N ARG A 107 -17.17 -4.56 -17.44
CA ARG A 107 -16.45 -4.86 -18.69
C ARG A 107 -16.29 -6.37 -18.95
N GLY A 108 -16.43 -7.21 -17.91
CA GLY A 108 -16.29 -8.66 -18.06
C GLY A 108 -15.99 -9.40 -16.76
N ARG A 109 -15.53 -10.63 -16.89
CA ARG A 109 -15.19 -11.48 -15.75
C ARG A 109 -13.76 -11.24 -15.29
N TYR A 110 -13.61 -10.67 -14.12
CA TYR A 110 -12.32 -10.29 -13.54
C TYR A 110 -12.20 -10.80 -12.10
N VAL A 111 -10.96 -11.18 -11.72
CA VAL A 111 -10.60 -11.47 -10.34
C VAL A 111 -9.47 -10.50 -9.97
N SER A 112 -9.67 -9.73 -8.92
CA SER A 112 -8.62 -8.89 -8.38
C SER A 112 -8.06 -9.47 -7.10
N VAL A 113 -6.73 -9.51 -6.98
CA VAL A 113 -6.04 -9.83 -5.75
C VAL A 113 -5.62 -8.53 -5.07
N ALA A 114 -6.13 -8.31 -3.88
CA ALA A 114 -5.95 -7.05 -3.17
C ALA A 114 -4.78 -7.08 -2.21
N TYR A 115 -4.03 -6.00 -2.24
CA TYR A 115 -2.88 -5.73 -1.37
C TYR A 115 -3.12 -4.46 -0.56
N TRP A 116 -2.47 -4.36 0.59
CA TRP A 116 -2.35 -3.10 1.31
C TRP A 116 -0.89 -2.80 1.64
N THR A 117 -0.59 -1.53 1.85
CA THR A 117 0.72 -1.06 2.27
C THR A 117 0.60 0.22 3.10
N PHE A 118 1.60 0.46 3.95
CA PHE A 118 1.81 1.75 4.57
C PHE A 118 2.94 2.52 3.88
N VAL A 119 2.78 3.83 3.83
CA VAL A 119 3.82 4.74 3.34
C VAL A 119 3.91 5.97 4.24
N HIS A 120 5.12 6.50 4.40
CA HIS A 120 5.32 7.80 5.05
C HIS A 120 5.40 8.91 4.01
N ASN A 121 4.90 10.10 4.36
CA ASN A 121 4.85 11.27 3.46
C ASN A 121 6.19 11.62 2.80
N GLU A 122 7.30 11.50 3.53
CA GLU A 122 8.63 11.79 3.01
C GLU A 122 9.07 10.81 1.91
N ARG A 123 8.57 9.57 1.97
CA ARG A 123 8.88 8.50 1.01
C ARG A 123 7.85 8.36 -0.10
N CYS A 124 6.76 9.09 0.02
CA CYS A 124 5.64 9.02 -0.91
C CYS A 124 5.40 10.40 -1.52
N ARG A 125 5.85 10.57 -2.76
CA ARG A 125 5.56 11.76 -3.58
C ARG A 125 4.77 11.32 -4.79
N PRO A 126 3.46 11.09 -4.62
CA PRO A 126 2.64 10.61 -5.73
C PRO A 126 2.71 11.58 -6.91
N LYS A 127 2.74 11.00 -8.10
CA LYS A 127 2.62 11.73 -9.37
C LYS A 127 1.61 10.97 -10.20
N ALA A 128 0.65 11.67 -10.79
CA ALA A 128 -0.26 11.05 -11.73
C ALA A 128 0.54 10.40 -12.87
N GLY A 129 0.29 9.14 -13.13
CA GLY A 129 0.87 8.38 -14.22
C GLY A 129 0.15 8.60 -15.54
N SER A 130 0.50 7.79 -16.56
CA SER A 130 -0.05 7.93 -17.93
C SER A 130 -1.56 7.75 -18.00
N ASP A 131 -2.13 6.87 -17.18
CA ASP A 131 -3.54 6.46 -17.23
C ASP A 131 -4.40 7.11 -16.13
N ALA A 132 -3.78 7.71 -15.11
CA ALA A 132 -4.44 8.47 -14.08
C ALA A 132 -4.45 9.96 -14.42
N ARG A 133 -5.62 10.61 -14.35
CA ARG A 133 -5.75 12.06 -14.54
C ARG A 133 -5.18 12.83 -13.35
N SER A 134 -5.42 12.32 -12.15
CA SER A 134 -4.97 12.91 -10.89
C SER A 134 -4.92 11.85 -9.79
N PHE A 135 -4.35 12.21 -8.66
CA PHE A 135 -4.42 11.41 -7.44
C PHE A 135 -4.93 12.26 -6.27
N GLU A 136 -5.49 11.60 -5.28
CA GLU A 136 -5.98 12.22 -4.06
C GLU A 136 -5.64 11.35 -2.84
N TRP A 137 -5.26 11.99 -1.74
CA TRP A 137 -5.27 11.38 -0.43
C TRP A 137 -6.60 11.70 0.26
N ARG A 138 -7.41 10.71 0.51
CA ARG A 138 -8.72 10.86 1.13
C ARG A 138 -8.77 10.14 2.46
N SER A 139 -9.35 10.80 3.50
CA SER A 139 -9.60 10.12 4.77
C SER A 139 -10.35 8.80 4.53
N ILE A 140 -9.91 7.72 5.18
CA ILE A 140 -10.47 6.37 4.98
C ILE A 140 -11.98 6.33 5.23
N ASP A 141 -12.48 7.13 6.17
CA ASP A 141 -13.92 7.22 6.49
C ASP A 141 -14.73 7.88 5.37
N LYS A 142 -14.07 8.69 4.55
CA LYS A 142 -14.65 9.41 3.41
C LYS A 142 -14.40 8.73 2.06
N ALA A 143 -13.64 7.64 2.04
CA ALA A 143 -13.36 6.86 0.84
C ALA A 143 -14.58 5.98 0.49
N LYS A 144 -15.58 6.60 -0.12
CA LYS A 144 -16.85 6.00 -0.50
C LYS A 144 -17.23 6.43 -1.91
N GLY A 145 -18.06 5.61 -2.57
CA GLY A 145 -18.49 5.85 -3.95
C GLY A 145 -17.35 5.66 -4.95
N LEU A 146 -16.43 4.77 -4.66
CA LEU A 146 -15.33 4.41 -5.52
C LEU A 146 -15.82 3.54 -6.68
N ALA A 147 -15.07 3.52 -7.77
CA ALA A 147 -15.35 2.63 -8.88
C ALA A 147 -15.23 1.16 -8.46
N PHE A 148 -15.97 0.30 -9.15
CA PHE A 148 -16.02 -1.14 -8.87
C PHE A 148 -16.51 -1.48 -7.46
N ASP A 149 -15.89 -2.48 -6.85
CA ASP A 149 -16.07 -2.91 -5.46
C ASP A 149 -14.99 -2.33 -4.50
N HIS A 150 -14.35 -1.22 -4.90
CA HIS A 150 -13.22 -0.65 -4.15
C HIS A 150 -13.61 -0.12 -2.78
N ASP A 151 -14.86 0.27 -2.54
CA ASP A 151 -15.35 0.62 -1.21
C ASP A 151 -15.21 -0.57 -0.24
N ASP A 152 -15.56 -1.77 -0.70
CA ASP A 152 -15.45 -2.99 0.11
C ASP A 152 -13.99 -3.39 0.31
N ILE A 153 -13.14 -3.24 -0.72
CA ILE A 153 -11.71 -3.52 -0.63
C ILE A 153 -11.05 -2.62 0.43
N VAL A 154 -11.34 -1.31 0.45
CA VAL A 154 -10.81 -0.37 1.45
C VAL A 154 -11.27 -0.74 2.87
N LYS A 155 -12.55 -1.04 3.02
CA LYS A 155 -13.14 -1.45 4.30
C LYS A 155 -12.53 -2.74 4.84
N ASP A 156 -12.33 -3.71 3.96
CA ASP A 156 -11.74 -5.00 4.35
C ASP A 156 -10.25 -4.88 4.67
N ALA A 157 -9.49 -4.06 3.92
CA ALA A 157 -8.10 -3.73 4.25
C ALA A 157 -7.98 -3.13 5.65
N HIS A 158 -8.82 -2.13 5.97
CA HIS A 158 -8.84 -1.51 7.30
C HIS A 158 -9.15 -2.54 8.40
N ARG A 159 -10.15 -3.41 8.16
CA ARG A 159 -10.48 -4.50 9.09
C ARG A 159 -9.33 -5.49 9.25
N HIS A 160 -8.65 -5.85 8.16
CA HIS A 160 -7.51 -6.76 8.16
C HIS A 160 -6.34 -6.19 8.96
N ILE A 161 -5.99 -4.92 8.74
CA ILE A 161 -4.93 -4.21 9.48
C ILE A 161 -5.25 -4.15 10.96
N ARG A 162 -6.48 -3.83 11.33
CA ARG A 162 -6.91 -3.79 12.74
C ARG A 162 -6.79 -5.15 13.44
N ARG A 163 -7.02 -6.25 12.76
CA ARG A 163 -6.78 -7.60 13.31
C ARG A 163 -5.31 -7.89 13.57
N ARG A 164 -4.42 -7.31 12.77
CA ARG A 164 -2.96 -7.44 12.87
C ARG A 164 -2.28 -6.34 13.68
N ARG A 165 -3.04 -5.51 14.37
CA ARG A 165 -2.51 -4.34 15.10
C ARG A 165 -1.49 -4.69 16.21
N TYR A 166 -1.42 -5.93 16.65
CA TYR A 166 -0.39 -6.38 17.62
C TYR A 166 0.99 -6.60 16.98
N GLU A 167 1.06 -6.64 15.65
CA GLU A 167 2.30 -6.73 14.88
C GLU A 167 2.89 -5.33 14.72
N ILE A 168 3.63 -4.86 15.73
CA ILE A 168 4.13 -3.48 15.83
C ILE A 168 5.01 -3.10 14.64
N ASP A 169 5.78 -4.06 14.11
CA ASP A 169 6.68 -3.89 12.98
C ASP A 169 5.97 -3.39 11.70
N LEU A 170 4.71 -3.76 11.50
CA LEU A 170 3.92 -3.29 10.37
C LEU A 170 3.79 -1.76 10.35
N PHE A 171 3.67 -1.13 11.52
CA PHE A 171 3.42 0.30 11.65
C PHE A 171 4.68 1.14 11.53
N LEU A 172 5.85 0.51 11.48
CA LEU A 172 7.12 1.21 11.23
C LEU A 172 7.17 1.82 9.82
N ASP A 173 6.42 1.29 8.86
CA ASP A 173 6.34 1.84 7.51
C ASP A 173 5.60 3.19 7.45
N LEU A 174 4.87 3.55 8.52
CA LEU A 174 4.28 4.88 8.71
C LEU A 174 5.30 5.93 9.21
N MET A 175 6.49 5.51 9.64
CA MET A 175 7.46 6.40 10.26
C MET A 175 8.46 6.99 9.25
N PRO A 176 8.91 8.24 9.47
CA PRO A 176 10.03 8.81 8.74
C PRO A 176 11.35 8.09 9.08
N ALA A 177 12.42 8.45 8.37
CA ALA A 177 13.74 7.86 8.59
C ALA A 177 14.24 8.02 10.04
N VAL A 178 13.93 9.16 10.66
CA VAL A 178 14.18 9.42 12.09
C VAL A 178 12.85 9.82 12.74
N PHE A 179 12.50 9.16 13.82
CA PHE A 179 11.22 9.38 14.49
C PHE A 179 11.35 9.31 16.01
N THR A 180 10.28 9.69 16.72
CA THR A 180 10.19 9.59 18.17
C THR A 180 9.08 8.59 18.58
N TYR A 181 9.16 8.09 19.81
CA TYR A 181 8.10 7.25 20.36
C TYR A 181 6.71 7.93 20.32
N PRO A 182 6.55 9.22 20.67
CA PRO A 182 5.26 9.89 20.52
C PRO A 182 4.72 9.85 19.08
N MET A 183 5.55 10.08 18.05
CA MET A 183 5.11 9.98 16.65
C MET A 183 4.58 8.59 16.32
N PHE A 184 5.33 7.56 16.69
CA PHE A 184 4.91 6.18 16.48
C PHE A 184 3.61 5.86 17.23
N LYS A 185 3.54 6.19 18.52
CA LYS A 185 2.37 5.94 19.38
C LYS A 185 1.11 6.61 18.82
N ASP A 186 1.22 7.86 18.36
CA ASP A 186 0.07 8.61 17.87
C ASP A 186 -0.45 8.05 16.54
N ALA A 187 0.45 7.68 15.62
CA ALA A 187 0.08 6.99 14.38
C ALA A 187 -0.54 5.60 14.65
N TYR A 188 0.10 4.82 15.51
CA TYR A 188 -0.35 3.49 15.88
C TYR A 188 -1.72 3.48 16.57
N ALA A 189 -1.99 4.49 17.41
CA ALA A 189 -3.25 4.62 18.16
C ALA A 189 -4.48 4.75 17.26
N LEU A 190 -4.34 5.29 16.05
CA LEU A 190 -5.45 5.44 15.10
C LEU A 190 -6.06 4.10 14.68
N PHE A 191 -5.28 3.03 14.73
CA PHE A 191 -5.76 1.68 14.39
C PHE A 191 -6.44 0.94 15.56
N TRP A 192 -6.56 1.62 16.72
CA TRP A 192 -7.22 1.10 17.93
C TRP A 192 -8.56 1.76 18.23
N GLU A 193 -9.04 2.68 17.41
CA GLU A 193 -10.30 3.38 17.64
C GLU A 193 -11.47 2.43 17.85
N GLY A 194 -12.31 2.72 18.86
CA GLY A 194 -13.50 1.94 19.21
C GLY A 194 -13.25 0.68 20.03
N GLU A 195 -12.01 0.36 20.38
CA GLU A 195 -11.66 -0.78 21.25
C GLU A 195 -10.92 -0.31 22.51
N ARG A 196 -10.58 -1.26 23.41
CA ARG A 196 -9.80 -0.97 24.63
C ARG A 196 -8.59 -0.10 24.26
N LYS A 197 -8.41 1.00 25.00
CA LYS A 197 -7.24 1.88 24.81
C LYS A 197 -5.96 1.05 24.80
N VAL A 198 -5.08 1.34 23.84
CA VAL A 198 -3.71 0.80 23.83
C VAL A 198 -3.16 0.91 25.25
N ASP A 199 -2.70 -0.19 25.84
CA ASP A 199 -1.96 -0.13 27.08
C ASP A 199 -0.64 0.60 26.83
N ARG A 200 -0.71 1.92 27.00
CA ARG A 200 0.39 2.86 26.68
C ARG A 200 1.65 2.53 27.49
N SER A 201 1.48 2.03 28.70
CA SER A 201 2.61 1.71 29.58
C SER A 201 3.33 0.46 29.11
N ASN A 202 2.59 -0.58 28.73
CA ASN A 202 3.17 -1.82 28.22
C ASN A 202 3.80 -1.60 26.83
N LEU A 203 3.13 -0.87 25.93
CA LEU A 203 3.70 -0.52 24.64
C LEU A 203 5.00 0.27 24.79
N HIS A 204 5.01 1.32 25.63
CA HIS A 204 6.20 2.13 25.88
C HIS A 204 7.36 1.30 26.43
N ARG A 205 7.11 0.46 27.43
CA ARG A 205 8.13 -0.39 28.04
C ARG A 205 8.75 -1.37 27.04
N LYS A 206 7.90 -2.04 26.25
CA LYS A 206 8.34 -2.96 25.20
C LYS A 206 9.20 -2.24 24.16
N VAL A 207 8.68 -1.18 23.59
CA VAL A 207 9.35 -0.39 22.55
C VAL A 207 10.64 0.24 23.06
N ALA A 208 10.63 0.85 24.26
CA ALA A 208 11.81 1.52 24.82
C ALA A 208 12.98 0.55 25.06
N SER A 209 12.69 -0.68 25.49
CA SER A 209 13.73 -1.69 25.68
C SER A 209 14.26 -2.24 24.36
N GLU A 210 13.38 -2.52 23.40
CA GLU A 210 13.74 -3.10 22.10
C GLU A 210 14.46 -2.09 21.19
N TRP A 211 14.14 -0.79 21.30
CA TRP A 211 14.68 0.25 20.41
C TRP A 211 15.87 1.03 21.02
N ALA A 212 16.27 0.75 22.24
CA ALA A 212 17.31 1.52 22.93
C ALA A 212 18.62 1.60 22.11
N ALA A 213 19.02 0.54 21.44
CA ALA A 213 20.21 0.50 20.60
C ALA A 213 20.07 1.26 19.26
N ALA A 214 18.87 1.73 18.92
CA ALA A 214 18.59 2.52 17.72
C ALA A 214 18.45 4.02 18.02
N GLU A 215 18.77 4.48 19.23
CA GLU A 215 18.76 5.89 19.57
C GLU A 215 19.78 6.66 18.71
N THR A 216 19.42 7.85 18.28
CA THR A 216 20.25 8.68 17.38
C THR A 216 20.16 10.16 17.75
N ASP A 217 21.23 10.90 17.49
CA ASP A 217 21.27 12.36 17.58
C ASP A 217 20.87 13.05 16.28
N THR A 218 20.60 12.30 15.22
CA THR A 218 20.16 12.83 13.93
C THR A 218 18.90 13.67 14.09
N PRO A 219 18.86 14.91 13.54
CA PRO A 219 17.67 15.75 13.61
C PRO A 219 16.46 15.12 12.91
N LEU A 220 15.26 15.46 13.40
CA LEU A 220 14.01 15.15 12.68
C LEU A 220 13.95 15.98 11.39
N ALA A 221 13.53 15.38 10.29
CA ALA A 221 13.33 16.09 9.03
C ALA A 221 12.22 17.16 9.13
N SER A 222 11.19 16.87 9.93
CA SER A 222 10.15 17.84 10.27
C SER A 222 10.04 17.94 11.80
N PRO A 223 10.35 19.07 12.42
CA PRO A 223 10.20 19.22 13.87
C PRO A 223 8.72 19.09 14.22
N GLY A 224 8.39 18.11 15.06
CA GLY A 224 7.08 17.98 15.66
C GLY A 224 6.74 19.17 16.57
N PRO A 225 5.49 19.29 17.05
CA PRO A 225 5.09 20.35 17.98
C PRO A 225 6.01 20.31 19.19
N LYS A 226 6.51 21.50 19.60
CA LYS A 226 7.35 21.65 20.79
C LYS A 226 6.55 21.22 22.02
N ALA A 227 6.86 20.07 22.57
CA ALA A 227 6.33 19.65 23.86
C ALA A 227 7.14 20.31 24.97
N ALA A 228 6.47 20.77 26.03
CA ALA A 228 7.15 21.22 27.24
C ALA A 228 7.79 19.99 27.93
N GLY A 229 9.09 20.04 28.19
CA GLY A 229 9.83 18.96 28.86
C GLY A 229 11.14 18.60 28.17
N ALA A 230 11.80 17.55 28.67
CA ALA A 230 13.02 17.02 28.06
C ALA A 230 12.74 16.56 26.61
N PRO A 231 13.66 16.78 25.66
CA PRO A 231 13.47 16.37 24.28
C PRO A 231 13.24 14.85 24.20
N ALA A 232 12.24 14.44 23.41
CA ALA A 232 11.96 13.03 23.22
C ALA A 232 13.14 12.34 22.52
N LYS A 233 13.47 11.11 22.97
CA LYS A 233 14.46 10.26 22.32
C LYS A 233 14.08 10.06 20.85
N ARG A 234 15.07 10.10 19.99
CA ARG A 234 14.97 9.88 18.55
C ARG A 234 15.51 8.52 18.18
N TYR A 235 14.90 7.88 17.22
CA TYR A 235 15.24 6.53 16.78
C TYR A 235 15.48 6.52 15.27
N ASP A 236 16.53 5.82 14.84
CA ASP A 236 16.77 5.52 13.44
C ASP A 236 15.88 4.35 13.00
N LEU A 237 15.07 4.56 11.97
CA LEU A 237 14.07 3.60 11.52
C LEU A 237 14.68 2.28 11.02
N GLU A 238 15.80 2.35 10.28
CA GLU A 238 16.42 1.14 9.74
C GLU A 238 17.10 0.31 10.84
N GLN A 239 17.64 0.98 11.87
CA GLN A 239 18.18 0.30 13.03
C GLN A 239 17.06 -0.37 13.85
N VAL A 240 15.94 0.33 14.08
CA VAL A 240 14.77 -0.27 14.76
C VAL A 240 14.30 -1.51 14.02
N ARG A 241 14.19 -1.46 12.70
CA ARG A 241 13.79 -2.63 11.90
C ARG A 241 14.72 -3.82 12.05
N ARG A 242 16.03 -3.59 12.06
CA ARG A 242 17.04 -4.64 12.27
C ARG A 242 16.87 -5.29 13.65
N LEU A 243 16.70 -4.49 14.69
CA LEU A 243 16.49 -4.97 16.05
C LEU A 243 15.21 -5.81 16.19
N MET A 244 14.15 -5.45 15.49
CA MET A 244 12.90 -6.20 15.47
C MET A 244 12.91 -7.42 14.54
N GLY A 245 14.04 -7.74 13.90
CA GLY A 245 14.16 -8.87 12.98
C GLY A 245 13.38 -8.70 11.69
N ALA A 246 12.96 -7.50 11.36
CA ALA A 246 12.33 -7.21 10.08
C ALA A 246 13.37 -7.39 8.97
N LYS A 247 13.17 -8.39 8.11
CA LYS A 247 13.99 -8.54 6.91
C LYS A 247 13.85 -7.29 6.03
N PRO A 248 14.95 -6.85 5.38
CA PRO A 248 14.96 -5.69 4.50
C PRO A 248 13.95 -5.79 3.35
#